data_6531cafe92143baa26eb0c2cf6ae78fb
#
_entry.id   6531cafe92143baa26eb0c2cf6ae78fb
#
_cell.length_a   1.000
_cell.length_b   1.000
_cell.length_c   1.000
_cell.angle_alpha   90.00
_cell.angle_beta   90.00
_cell.angle_gamma   90.00
#
_symmetry.space_group_name_H-M   'P 1'
#
loop_
_entity.id
_entity.type
_entity.pdbx_description
1 polymer ?
#
loop_
_entity_poly.entity_id
_entity_poly.type
_entity_poly.pdbx_seq_one_letter_code
_entity_poly.pdbx_strand_id
1 'polypeptide(L)'
;MNINTKSIRPIFRISVMVLLVSFVCADIASSQLKIYVNTDLEGISGVFSFNQTRKKDTPLNIQACEYFMDDVAAVVRGLRDGGATEVIILDGHGSQAVIPHLMVSGAKYITGRPRPGTGNLTELDSSFAGMVMLGFHAMMGTPDGVLNHTQSSESENRYWYNGVESGELAQSAAIAGYYGVPPIMVTGDEATCREAKKFFGNNIVTVPVKRGVARESAVLYPFEETRKALYEGAKRAVAAISSCKPYVLETPVKVKEQYLNLDPSLTKPILVSREGVAVDALHLFTWARK
;
A
#
# COMPACT_ATOMS: atom_id res chain seq x y z
N MET A 1 -40.37 100.23 0.09
CA MET A 1 -39.20 99.83 -0.73
C MET A 1 -38.95 98.39 -0.36
N ASN A 2 -39.42 97.50 -1.21
CA ASN A 2 -39.40 96.04 -0.99
C ASN A 2 -38.12 95.46 -1.42
N ILE A 3 -37.39 94.71 -0.58
CA ILE A 3 -36.29 93.86 -0.97
C ILE A 3 -36.69 92.44 -0.64
N ASN A 4 -36.80 91.65 -1.72
CA ASN A 4 -37.24 90.28 -1.76
C ASN A 4 -35.97 89.38 -1.61
N THR A 5 -35.84 88.66 -0.48
CA THR A 5 -34.77 87.70 -0.26
C THR A 5 -35.24 86.30 -0.65
N LYS A 6 -34.78 85.80 -1.76
CA LYS A 6 -34.97 84.39 -2.20
C LYS A 6 -34.11 83.45 -1.34
N SER A 7 -34.77 82.55 -0.63
CA SER A 7 -34.17 81.41 0.10
C SER A 7 -33.68 80.38 -0.87
N ILE A 8 -32.37 80.04 -0.83
CA ILE A 8 -31.76 78.95 -1.57
C ILE A 8 -31.72 77.74 -0.64
N ARG A 9 -32.48 76.68 -0.95
CA ARG A 9 -32.40 75.41 -0.26
C ARG A 9 -31.20 74.57 -0.81
N PRO A 10 -30.35 74.01 0.02
CA PRO A 10 -29.32 73.08 -0.47
C PRO A 10 -29.90 71.71 -0.79
N ILE A 11 -29.68 71.26 -1.97
CA ILE A 11 -29.99 69.85 -2.43
C ILE A 11 -28.92 68.92 -1.86
N PHE A 12 -29.28 68.12 -0.86
CA PHE A 12 -28.41 67.02 -0.40
C PHE A 12 -28.43 65.90 -1.44
N ARG A 13 -27.34 65.73 -2.19
CA ARG A 13 -27.13 64.54 -3.01
C ARG A 13 -26.63 63.38 -2.14
N ILE A 14 -27.49 62.43 -1.87
CA ILE A 14 -27.13 61.16 -1.25
C ILE A 14 -26.49 60.30 -2.35
N SER A 15 -25.14 60.19 -2.32
CA SER A 15 -24.41 59.21 -3.15
C SER A 15 -24.56 57.82 -2.49
N VAL A 16 -25.38 56.98 -3.06
CA VAL A 16 -25.44 55.55 -2.70
C VAL A 16 -24.23 54.87 -3.31
N MET A 17 -23.24 54.57 -2.48
CA MET A 17 -22.07 53.77 -2.86
C MET A 17 -22.47 52.27 -2.79
N VAL A 18 -22.78 51.66 -3.93
CA VAL A 18 -23.04 50.23 -4.04
C VAL A 18 -21.68 49.52 -3.96
N LEU A 19 -21.41 48.90 -2.80
CA LEU A 19 -20.25 48.02 -2.62
C LEU A 19 -20.56 46.68 -3.32
N LEU A 20 -20.02 46.47 -4.52
CA LEU A 20 -20.02 45.17 -5.18
C LEU A 20 -19.01 44.26 -4.44
N VAL A 21 -19.51 43.43 -3.53
CA VAL A 21 -18.72 42.35 -2.96
C VAL A 21 -18.68 41.24 -4.00
N SER A 22 -17.59 41.19 -4.81
CA SER A 22 -17.29 40.08 -5.69
C SER A 22 -16.89 38.88 -4.81
N PHE A 23 -17.81 37.95 -4.58
CA PHE A 23 -17.47 36.62 -4.09
C PHE A 23 -16.68 35.94 -5.19
N VAL A 24 -15.35 35.96 -5.09
CA VAL A 24 -14.49 35.04 -5.80
C VAL A 24 -14.71 33.69 -5.15
N CYS A 25 -15.59 32.87 -5.69
CA CYS A 25 -15.59 31.44 -5.46
C CYS A 25 -14.26 30.92 -6.03
N ALA A 26 -13.22 30.89 -5.23
CA ALA A 26 -12.09 30.03 -5.53
C ALA A 26 -12.64 28.61 -5.54
N ASP A 27 -12.83 28.04 -6.71
CA ASP A 27 -12.92 26.60 -6.87
C ASP A 27 -11.67 26.02 -6.22
N ILE A 28 -11.82 25.58 -4.97
CA ILE A 28 -10.82 24.72 -4.34
C ILE A 28 -10.90 23.44 -5.16
N ALA A 29 -10.10 23.37 -6.22
CA ALA A 29 -9.85 22.12 -6.90
C ALA A 29 -9.38 21.16 -5.79
N SER A 30 -10.28 20.30 -5.32
CA SER A 30 -9.94 19.23 -4.39
C SER A 30 -8.82 18.45 -5.06
N SER A 31 -7.59 18.62 -4.56
CA SER A 31 -6.45 17.91 -5.11
C SER A 31 -6.80 16.42 -5.08
N GLN A 32 -6.71 15.78 -6.22
CA GLN A 32 -7.09 14.38 -6.36
C GLN A 32 -6.13 13.55 -5.49
N LEU A 33 -6.61 13.01 -4.38
CA LEU A 33 -5.82 12.22 -3.44
C LEU A 33 -5.97 10.73 -3.79
N LYS A 34 -5.11 10.26 -4.69
CA LYS A 34 -5.09 8.86 -5.15
C LYS A 34 -4.22 8.02 -4.23
N ILE A 35 -4.75 6.91 -3.77
CA ILE A 35 -4.03 5.93 -2.93
C ILE A 35 -3.99 4.59 -3.66
N TYR A 36 -2.78 4.03 -3.75
CA TYR A 36 -2.56 2.69 -4.25
C TYR A 36 -2.52 1.70 -3.09
N VAL A 37 -3.24 0.59 -3.20
CA VAL A 37 -3.24 -0.49 -2.21
C VAL A 37 -2.70 -1.74 -2.89
N ASN A 38 -1.45 -2.09 -2.58
CA ASN A 38 -0.88 -3.38 -2.94
C ASN A 38 -1.24 -4.40 -1.87
N THR A 39 -1.80 -5.55 -2.26
CA THR A 39 -2.31 -6.54 -1.31
C THR A 39 -1.57 -7.86 -1.38
N ASP A 40 -1.55 -8.55 -0.25
CA ASP A 40 -1.11 -9.93 -0.14
C ASP A 40 -2.06 -10.71 0.77
N LEU A 41 -1.98 -12.04 0.80
CA LEU A 41 -2.93 -12.88 1.54
C LEU A 41 -2.38 -13.37 2.89
N GLU A 42 -1.09 -13.58 2.97
CA GLU A 42 -0.42 -14.19 4.14
C GLU A 42 -0.58 -13.36 5.41
N GLY A 43 -0.56 -12.04 5.29
CA GLY A 43 -0.65 -11.11 6.42
C GLY A 43 -2.07 -10.71 6.81
N ILE A 44 -3.10 -11.27 6.19
CA ILE A 44 -4.51 -10.97 6.48
C ILE A 44 -4.93 -11.52 7.84
N SER A 45 -5.92 -10.89 8.47
CA SER A 45 -6.57 -11.37 9.69
C SER A 45 -7.04 -12.83 9.53
N GLY A 46 -6.77 -13.69 10.51
CA GLY A 46 -7.22 -15.10 10.50
C GLY A 46 -6.41 -16.04 9.59
N VAL A 47 -5.39 -15.55 8.85
CA VAL A 47 -4.52 -16.38 8.01
C VAL A 47 -3.24 -16.71 8.75
N PHE A 48 -2.89 -18.01 8.86
CA PHE A 48 -1.72 -18.49 9.60
C PHE A 48 -1.08 -19.77 9.04
N SER A 49 -1.67 -20.37 8.00
CA SER A 49 -1.17 -21.60 7.38
C SER A 49 -1.07 -21.45 5.87
N PHE A 50 -0.02 -22.05 5.27
CA PHE A 50 0.13 -22.11 3.81
C PHE A 50 -1.00 -22.88 3.12
N ASN A 51 -1.75 -23.73 3.83
CA ASN A 51 -2.95 -24.36 3.29
C ASN A 51 -4.06 -23.34 2.96
N GLN A 52 -4.01 -22.15 3.58
CA GLN A 52 -4.97 -21.07 3.32
C GLN A 52 -4.56 -20.22 2.10
N THR A 53 -3.28 -20.23 1.67
CA THR A 53 -2.76 -19.28 0.69
C THR A 53 -2.26 -19.93 -0.60
N ARG A 54 -1.60 -21.09 -0.54
CA ARG A 54 -0.93 -21.72 -1.70
C ARG A 54 -1.87 -22.36 -2.72
N LYS A 55 -2.93 -23.01 -2.26
CA LYS A 55 -3.79 -23.82 -3.13
C LYS A 55 -5.13 -23.15 -3.32
N LYS A 56 -5.31 -22.55 -4.49
CA LYS A 56 -6.54 -21.86 -4.89
C LYS A 56 -7.75 -22.78 -4.84
N ASP A 57 -8.92 -22.20 -4.56
CA ASP A 57 -10.26 -22.83 -4.61
C ASP A 57 -10.47 -24.00 -3.64
N THR A 58 -9.60 -24.17 -2.64
CA THR A 58 -9.89 -25.04 -1.50
C THR A 58 -10.81 -24.33 -0.50
N PRO A 59 -11.59 -25.05 0.31
CA PRO A 59 -12.45 -24.42 1.33
C PRO A 59 -11.69 -23.47 2.27
N LEU A 60 -10.45 -23.82 2.66
CA LEU A 60 -9.61 -22.97 3.50
C LEU A 60 -9.14 -21.72 2.76
N ASN A 61 -8.81 -21.84 1.46
CA ASN A 61 -8.40 -20.69 0.66
C ASN A 61 -9.59 -19.75 0.40
N ILE A 62 -10.77 -20.27 0.06
CA ILE A 62 -11.98 -19.47 -0.10
C ILE A 62 -12.28 -18.68 1.17
N GLN A 63 -12.22 -19.32 2.34
CA GLN A 63 -12.41 -18.66 3.62
C GLN A 63 -11.35 -17.55 3.87
N ALA A 64 -10.09 -17.82 3.55
CA ALA A 64 -9.02 -16.80 3.66
C ALA A 64 -9.25 -15.62 2.71
N CYS A 65 -9.74 -15.87 1.50
CA CYS A 65 -10.12 -14.82 0.55
C CYS A 65 -11.33 -14.00 1.03
N GLU A 66 -12.29 -14.61 1.75
CA GLU A 66 -13.38 -13.87 2.40
C GLU A 66 -12.84 -12.96 3.52
N TYR A 67 -11.93 -13.44 4.37
CA TYR A 67 -11.25 -12.61 5.38
C TYR A 67 -10.49 -11.45 4.73
N PHE A 68 -9.80 -11.72 3.62
CA PHE A 68 -9.11 -10.72 2.83
C PHE A 68 -10.06 -9.61 2.35
N MET A 69 -11.22 -9.97 1.79
CA MET A 69 -12.19 -8.98 1.29
C MET A 69 -12.74 -8.10 2.42
N ASP A 70 -12.92 -8.66 3.62
CA ASP A 70 -13.37 -7.90 4.79
C ASP A 70 -12.29 -6.93 5.32
N ASP A 71 -11.02 -7.36 5.35
CA ASP A 71 -9.90 -6.48 5.71
C ASP A 71 -9.72 -5.36 4.67
N VAL A 72 -9.83 -5.69 3.38
CA VAL A 72 -9.85 -4.71 2.27
C VAL A 72 -10.98 -3.70 2.47
N ALA A 73 -12.19 -4.17 2.79
CA ALA A 73 -13.35 -3.30 3.02
C ALA A 73 -13.13 -2.32 4.18
N ALA A 74 -12.48 -2.77 5.26
CA ALA A 74 -12.13 -1.90 6.40
C ALA A 74 -11.13 -0.82 5.99
N VAL A 75 -10.08 -1.20 5.26
CA VAL A 75 -9.05 -0.26 4.76
C VAL A 75 -9.64 0.74 3.78
N VAL A 76 -10.44 0.31 2.80
CA VAL A 76 -11.09 1.21 1.83
C VAL A 76 -11.94 2.26 2.53
N ARG A 77 -12.79 1.86 3.49
CA ARG A 77 -13.60 2.82 4.27
C ARG A 77 -12.71 3.81 5.02
N GLY A 78 -11.65 3.32 5.69
CA GLY A 78 -10.72 4.19 6.42
C GLY A 78 -9.99 5.19 5.52
N LEU A 79 -9.51 4.76 4.33
CA LEU A 79 -8.87 5.64 3.34
C LEU A 79 -9.84 6.72 2.83
N ARG A 80 -11.10 6.32 2.51
CA ARG A 80 -12.13 7.25 2.03
C ARG A 80 -12.49 8.28 3.09
N ASP A 81 -12.71 7.84 4.33
CA ASP A 81 -13.01 8.73 5.48
C ASP A 81 -11.80 9.58 5.89
N GLY A 82 -10.57 9.15 5.54
CA GLY A 82 -9.35 9.94 5.66
C GLY A 82 -9.18 11.01 4.59
N GLY A 83 -10.02 11.01 3.54
CA GLY A 83 -10.00 12.00 2.46
C GLY A 83 -9.46 11.49 1.11
N ALA A 84 -9.13 10.19 0.96
CA ALA A 84 -8.76 9.64 -0.34
C ALA A 84 -9.91 9.80 -1.35
N THR A 85 -9.62 10.42 -2.49
CA THR A 85 -10.60 10.66 -3.56
C THR A 85 -10.68 9.51 -4.55
N GLU A 86 -9.58 8.76 -4.71
CA GLU A 86 -9.51 7.55 -5.53
C GLU A 86 -8.66 6.49 -4.81
N VAL A 87 -9.12 5.24 -4.82
CA VAL A 87 -8.40 4.09 -4.28
C VAL A 87 -8.32 3.02 -5.36
N ILE A 88 -7.10 2.60 -5.69
CA ILE A 88 -6.83 1.50 -6.62
C ILE A 88 -6.24 0.35 -5.82
N ILE A 89 -6.83 -0.83 -5.93
CA ILE A 89 -6.40 -2.05 -5.22
C ILE A 89 -5.80 -3.01 -6.23
N LEU A 90 -4.55 -3.40 -6.00
CA LEU A 90 -3.91 -4.48 -6.73
C LEU A 90 -4.01 -5.76 -5.92
N ASP A 91 -4.61 -6.80 -6.51
CA ASP A 91 -4.58 -8.18 -6.02
C ASP A 91 -3.17 -8.75 -6.24
N GLY A 92 -2.27 -8.52 -5.29
CA GLY A 92 -0.83 -8.85 -5.41
C GLY A 92 -0.53 -10.33 -5.27
N HIS A 93 -1.30 -11.05 -4.46
CA HIS A 93 -1.05 -12.45 -4.12
C HIS A 93 -0.97 -13.38 -5.35
N GLY A 94 -0.11 -14.38 -5.27
CA GLY A 94 0.19 -15.27 -6.40
C GLY A 94 -1.03 -16.01 -6.95
N SER A 95 -1.85 -16.59 -6.08
CA SER A 95 -3.09 -17.31 -6.45
C SER A 95 -4.28 -16.40 -6.69
N GLN A 96 -4.17 -15.11 -6.38
CA GLN A 96 -5.23 -14.11 -6.39
C GLN A 96 -6.30 -14.34 -5.31
N ALA A 97 -6.72 -13.26 -4.65
CA ALA A 97 -7.59 -13.32 -3.48
C ALA A 97 -8.89 -12.53 -3.63
N VAL A 98 -9.01 -11.68 -4.67
CA VAL A 98 -10.21 -10.86 -4.88
C VAL A 98 -11.41 -11.74 -5.25
N ILE A 99 -12.48 -11.58 -4.48
CA ILE A 99 -13.80 -12.19 -4.75
C ILE A 99 -14.72 -11.08 -5.29
N PRO A 100 -15.07 -11.09 -6.59
CA PRO A 100 -15.73 -9.94 -7.22
C PRO A 100 -17.06 -9.52 -6.59
N HIS A 101 -17.89 -10.44 -6.12
CA HIS A 101 -19.17 -10.11 -5.50
C HIS A 101 -19.08 -9.54 -4.09
N LEU A 102 -17.88 -9.58 -3.48
CA LEU A 102 -17.57 -8.97 -2.17
C LEU A 102 -16.83 -7.63 -2.28
N MET A 103 -16.60 -7.14 -3.50
CA MET A 103 -15.98 -5.83 -3.70
C MET A 103 -16.87 -4.73 -3.11
N VAL A 104 -16.24 -3.82 -2.35
CA VAL A 104 -16.94 -2.66 -1.77
C VAL A 104 -16.82 -1.43 -2.67
N SER A 105 -17.79 -0.54 -2.58
CA SER A 105 -17.74 0.75 -3.25
C SER A 105 -16.62 1.62 -2.67
N GLY A 106 -16.14 2.58 -3.48
CA GLY A 106 -15.09 3.53 -3.09
C GLY A 106 -13.68 3.13 -3.51
N ALA A 107 -13.50 1.96 -4.17
CA ALA A 107 -12.26 1.53 -4.77
C ALA A 107 -12.49 0.87 -6.13
N LYS A 108 -11.42 0.80 -6.95
CA LYS A 108 -11.33 -0.01 -8.16
C LYS A 108 -10.34 -1.14 -7.91
N TYR A 109 -10.51 -2.29 -8.56
CA TYR A 109 -9.74 -3.49 -8.30
C TYR A 109 -9.04 -3.98 -9.57
N ILE A 110 -7.74 -4.22 -9.47
CA ILE A 110 -6.92 -4.85 -10.50
C ILE A 110 -6.70 -6.29 -10.08
N THR A 111 -7.29 -7.24 -10.80
CA THR A 111 -7.11 -8.68 -10.59
C THR A 111 -6.92 -9.38 -11.92
N GLY A 112 -6.51 -10.63 -11.92
CA GLY A 112 -6.24 -11.38 -13.15
C GLY A 112 -4.77 -11.38 -13.55
N ARG A 113 -4.42 -12.27 -14.50
CA ARG A 113 -3.08 -12.41 -15.10
C ARG A 113 -3.19 -12.79 -16.58
N PRO A 114 -2.22 -12.45 -17.46
CA PRO A 114 -1.00 -11.68 -17.16
C PRO A 114 -1.29 -10.20 -16.90
N ARG A 115 -0.37 -9.53 -16.21
CA ARG A 115 -0.45 -8.09 -15.96
C ARG A 115 0.56 -7.35 -16.83
N PRO A 116 0.15 -6.29 -17.54
CA PRO A 116 1.08 -5.48 -18.31
C PRO A 116 1.94 -4.61 -17.39
N GLY A 117 3.07 -4.16 -17.91
CA GLY A 117 3.96 -3.23 -17.23
C GLY A 117 5.18 -3.89 -16.61
N THR A 118 6.06 -3.07 -16.08
CA THR A 118 7.28 -3.45 -15.36
C THR A 118 7.06 -3.34 -13.85
N GLY A 119 7.82 -4.06 -13.05
CA GLY A 119 7.82 -3.93 -11.60
C GLY A 119 6.61 -4.52 -10.86
N ASN A 120 5.72 -5.25 -11.53
CA ASN A 120 4.57 -5.95 -10.92
C ASN A 120 3.47 -5.08 -10.27
N LEU A 121 3.62 -3.75 -10.19
CA LEU A 121 2.62 -2.83 -9.64
C LEU A 121 1.85 -2.14 -10.78
N THR A 122 0.96 -2.88 -11.43
CA THR A 122 0.15 -2.42 -12.57
C THR A 122 -0.62 -1.15 -12.25
N GLU A 123 -0.60 -0.17 -13.16
CA GLU A 123 -1.22 1.17 -13.04
C GLU A 123 -0.65 2.09 -11.96
N LEU A 124 0.38 1.69 -11.22
CA LEU A 124 1.07 2.60 -10.32
C LEU A 124 1.90 3.62 -11.12
N ASP A 125 1.71 4.91 -10.82
CA ASP A 125 2.45 6.02 -11.39
C ASP A 125 2.64 7.17 -10.38
N SER A 126 3.29 8.25 -10.80
CA SER A 126 3.57 9.42 -9.95
C SER A 126 2.34 10.25 -9.55
N SER A 127 1.14 9.93 -10.03
CA SER A 127 -0.10 10.61 -9.63
C SER A 127 -0.63 10.12 -8.28
N PHE A 128 -0.10 9.01 -7.75
CA PHE A 128 -0.48 8.49 -6.44
C PHE A 128 0.22 9.25 -5.31
N ALA A 129 -0.55 9.62 -4.28
CA ALA A 129 -0.04 10.32 -3.11
C ALA A 129 0.60 9.40 -2.06
N GLY A 130 0.30 8.10 -2.12
CA GLY A 130 0.85 7.11 -1.20
C GLY A 130 0.44 5.69 -1.54
N MET A 131 1.19 4.72 -0.99
CA MET A 131 0.93 3.31 -1.14
C MET A 131 0.67 2.64 0.21
N VAL A 132 -0.40 1.87 0.30
CA VAL A 132 -0.70 0.94 1.39
C VAL A 132 -0.27 -0.47 0.97
N MET A 133 0.41 -1.17 1.85
CA MET A 133 0.73 -2.59 1.71
C MET A 133 -0.12 -3.38 2.70
N LEU A 134 -1.19 -3.98 2.21
CA LEU A 134 -2.21 -4.67 3.01
C LEU A 134 -2.01 -6.17 2.99
N GLY A 135 -1.91 -6.78 4.17
CA GLY A 135 -1.84 -8.23 4.29
C GLY A 135 -0.47 -8.82 3.94
N PHE A 136 0.59 -8.03 4.05
CA PHE A 136 1.97 -8.48 3.80
C PHE A 136 2.52 -9.35 4.92
N HIS A 137 3.61 -10.01 4.67
CA HIS A 137 4.36 -10.88 5.58
C HIS A 137 5.83 -10.45 5.66
N ALA A 138 6.52 -10.91 6.71
CA ALA A 138 7.94 -10.66 6.88
C ALA A 138 8.77 -11.45 5.85
N MET A 139 9.99 -10.99 5.55
CA MET A 139 10.92 -11.66 4.64
C MET A 139 11.29 -13.05 5.13
N MET A 140 11.75 -13.89 4.19
CA MET A 140 12.24 -15.24 4.46
C MET A 140 13.25 -15.27 5.60
N GLY A 141 13.02 -16.18 6.57
CA GLY A 141 13.93 -16.41 7.69
C GLY A 141 13.68 -15.54 8.91
N THR A 142 12.61 -14.73 8.93
CA THR A 142 12.18 -14.00 10.13
C THR A 142 11.54 -14.99 11.13
N PRO A 143 12.17 -15.24 12.32
CA PRO A 143 11.80 -16.40 13.16
C PRO A 143 10.33 -16.40 13.63
N ASP A 144 9.80 -15.23 13.99
CA ASP A 144 8.43 -15.00 14.45
C ASP A 144 7.51 -14.41 13.36
N GLY A 145 7.95 -14.45 12.09
CA GLY A 145 7.13 -14.05 10.94
C GLY A 145 6.18 -15.16 10.52
N VAL A 146 4.87 -14.89 10.56
CA VAL A 146 3.85 -15.83 10.08
C VAL A 146 3.95 -15.94 8.57
N LEU A 147 4.05 -17.16 8.05
CA LEU A 147 4.17 -17.47 6.62
C LEU A 147 5.33 -16.73 5.93
N ASN A 148 6.39 -16.40 6.70
CA ASN A 148 7.52 -15.64 6.20
C ASN A 148 8.16 -16.32 4.98
N HIS A 149 8.39 -15.55 3.92
CA HIS A 149 9.08 -15.95 2.70
C HIS A 149 9.45 -14.71 1.88
N THR A 150 10.07 -14.89 0.71
CA THR A 150 10.30 -13.83 -0.27
C THR A 150 10.08 -14.40 -1.66
N GLN A 151 9.04 -13.98 -2.38
CA GLN A 151 8.61 -14.41 -3.71
C GLN A 151 8.14 -15.87 -3.79
N SER A 152 8.95 -16.83 -3.32
CA SER A 152 8.56 -18.23 -3.26
C SER A 152 8.55 -18.72 -1.82
N SER A 153 7.41 -19.21 -1.38
CA SER A 153 7.25 -19.81 -0.06
C SER A 153 7.83 -21.23 0.05
N GLU A 154 8.25 -21.84 -1.08
CA GLU A 154 8.76 -23.21 -1.15
C GLU A 154 10.29 -23.26 -1.28
N SER A 155 10.87 -22.42 -2.14
CA SER A 155 12.30 -22.46 -2.47
C SER A 155 13.19 -21.57 -1.60
N GLU A 156 12.65 -21.07 -0.49
CA GLU A 156 13.37 -20.27 0.51
C GLU A 156 14.16 -19.09 -0.08
N ASN A 157 13.58 -18.41 -1.05
CA ASN A 157 14.23 -17.32 -1.75
C ASN A 157 14.60 -16.16 -0.82
N ARG A 158 15.80 -15.64 -1.02
CA ARG A 158 16.33 -14.45 -0.35
C ARG A 158 16.90 -13.49 -1.39
N TYR A 159 16.68 -12.20 -1.19
CA TYR A 159 17.17 -11.17 -2.10
C TYR A 159 17.95 -10.11 -1.32
N TRP A 160 19.00 -9.59 -1.95
CA TRP A 160 19.74 -8.43 -1.45
C TRP A 160 19.78 -7.38 -2.55
N TYR A 161 19.44 -6.15 -2.20
CA TYR A 161 19.58 -5.00 -3.08
C TYR A 161 20.61 -4.05 -2.47
N ASN A 162 21.67 -3.74 -3.24
CA ASN A 162 22.82 -2.96 -2.77
C ASN A 162 23.39 -3.48 -1.44
N GLY A 163 23.37 -4.80 -1.24
CA GLY A 163 23.88 -5.47 -0.04
C GLY A 163 22.92 -5.57 1.14
N VAL A 164 21.71 -4.99 1.04
CA VAL A 164 20.68 -5.07 2.08
C VAL A 164 19.72 -6.20 1.77
N GLU A 165 19.57 -7.16 2.68
CA GLU A 165 18.56 -8.22 2.56
C GLU A 165 17.15 -7.62 2.62
N SER A 166 16.32 -7.96 1.63
CA SER A 166 15.08 -7.28 1.32
C SER A 166 13.97 -8.26 0.97
N GLY A 167 12.87 -8.19 1.71
CA GLY A 167 11.65 -8.91 1.43
C GLY A 167 10.72 -8.15 0.47
N GLU A 168 9.51 -8.65 0.30
CA GLU A 168 8.51 -8.12 -0.64
C GLU A 168 8.02 -6.73 -0.26
N LEU A 169 8.05 -6.37 1.04
CA LEU A 169 7.81 -5.01 1.50
C LEU A 169 8.79 -4.02 0.85
N ALA A 170 10.09 -4.29 0.96
CA ALA A 170 11.13 -3.42 0.41
C ALA A 170 11.10 -3.42 -1.13
N GLN A 171 10.81 -4.56 -1.77
CA GLN A 171 10.65 -4.67 -3.22
C GLN A 171 9.51 -3.79 -3.74
N SER A 172 8.33 -3.92 -3.15
CA SER A 172 7.15 -3.13 -3.53
C SER A 172 7.36 -1.64 -3.26
N ALA A 173 7.95 -1.30 -2.11
CA ALA A 173 8.23 0.09 -1.76
C ALA A 173 9.29 0.73 -2.67
N ALA A 174 10.30 -0.03 -3.13
CA ALA A 174 11.30 0.47 -4.08
C ALA A 174 10.68 0.78 -5.45
N ILE A 175 9.76 -0.07 -5.91
CA ILE A 175 9.02 0.18 -7.17
C ILE A 175 8.14 1.43 -7.03
N ALA A 176 7.43 1.59 -5.91
CA ALA A 176 6.66 2.79 -5.65
C ALA A 176 7.55 4.03 -5.51
N GLY A 177 8.70 3.89 -4.87
CA GLY A 177 9.71 4.93 -4.71
C GLY A 177 10.31 5.44 -6.03
N TYR A 178 10.38 4.58 -7.06
CA TYR A 178 10.75 4.99 -8.42
C TYR A 178 9.82 6.08 -8.97
N TYR A 179 8.53 6.00 -8.65
CA TYR A 179 7.53 7.01 -9.02
C TYR A 179 7.40 8.15 -8.00
N GLY A 180 8.21 8.17 -6.94
CA GLY A 180 8.10 9.15 -5.87
C GLY A 180 6.95 8.89 -4.89
N VAL A 181 6.33 7.71 -4.93
CA VAL A 181 5.18 7.35 -4.08
C VAL A 181 5.67 6.75 -2.75
N PRO A 182 5.38 7.38 -1.60
CA PRO A 182 5.78 6.86 -0.30
C PRO A 182 4.90 5.69 0.16
N PRO A 183 5.45 4.68 0.85
CA PRO A 183 4.67 3.76 1.65
C PRO A 183 4.10 4.52 2.86
N ILE A 184 2.78 4.45 3.07
CA ILE A 184 2.07 5.18 4.14
C ILE A 184 1.50 4.26 5.21
N MET A 185 1.23 3.00 4.88
CA MET A 185 0.72 2.00 5.80
C MET A 185 1.18 0.60 5.41
N VAL A 186 1.49 -0.22 6.41
CA VAL A 186 1.74 -1.67 6.27
C VAL A 186 0.90 -2.42 7.27
N THR A 187 0.28 -3.52 6.83
CA THR A 187 -0.43 -4.44 7.70
C THR A 187 0.07 -5.88 7.51
N GLY A 188 0.01 -6.65 8.56
CA GLY A 188 0.47 -8.03 8.58
C GLY A 188 0.54 -8.54 10.02
N ASP A 189 1.50 -9.39 10.33
CA ASP A 189 1.82 -9.73 11.71
C ASP A 189 2.74 -8.67 12.38
N GLU A 190 3.05 -8.85 13.67
CA GLU A 190 3.95 -7.95 14.38
C GLU A 190 5.37 -7.91 13.78
N ALA A 191 5.86 -9.05 13.24
CA ALA A 191 7.18 -9.12 12.61
C ALA A 191 7.23 -8.28 11.33
N THR A 192 6.20 -8.37 10.49
CA THR A 192 6.01 -7.54 9.29
C THR A 192 5.98 -6.05 9.64
N CYS A 193 5.27 -5.69 10.71
CA CYS A 193 5.21 -4.31 11.19
C CYS A 193 6.56 -3.78 11.68
N ARG A 194 7.37 -4.62 12.33
CA ARG A 194 8.75 -4.26 12.70
C ARG A 194 9.66 -4.09 11.49
N GLU A 195 9.53 -4.98 10.50
CA GLU A 195 10.27 -4.91 9.25
C GLU A 195 9.94 -3.62 8.47
N ALA A 196 8.65 -3.26 8.39
CA ALA A 196 8.22 -2.02 7.77
C ALA A 196 8.86 -0.78 8.40
N LYS A 197 8.92 -0.71 9.74
CA LYS A 197 9.59 0.39 10.45
C LYS A 197 11.09 0.42 10.20
N LYS A 198 11.74 -0.75 10.09
CA LYS A 198 13.17 -0.85 9.77
C LYS A 198 13.49 -0.24 8.40
N PHE A 199 12.66 -0.48 7.38
CA PHE A 199 12.90 0.02 6.03
C PHE A 199 12.41 1.45 5.81
N PHE A 200 11.26 1.82 6.39
CA PHE A 200 10.55 3.07 6.04
C PHE A 200 10.54 4.10 7.16
N GLY A 201 11.12 3.77 8.32
CA GLY A 201 11.14 4.66 9.48
C GLY A 201 9.85 4.64 10.30
N ASN A 202 9.80 5.49 11.35
CA ASN A 202 8.71 5.45 12.32
C ASN A 202 7.45 6.22 11.90
N ASN A 203 7.50 6.97 10.81
CA ASN A 203 6.34 7.75 10.34
C ASN A 203 5.31 6.90 9.60
N ILE A 204 5.69 5.71 9.15
CA ILE A 204 4.76 4.78 8.52
C ILE A 204 3.75 4.27 9.54
N VAL A 205 2.48 4.22 9.16
CA VAL A 205 1.45 3.58 9.98
C VAL A 205 1.58 2.07 9.85
N THR A 206 1.70 1.37 10.98
CA THR A 206 1.70 -0.09 11.00
C THR A 206 0.49 -0.60 11.78
N VAL A 207 -0.17 -1.66 11.27
CA VAL A 207 -1.32 -2.28 11.91
C VAL A 207 -1.11 -3.80 11.95
N PRO A 208 -0.65 -4.34 13.10
CA PRO A 208 -0.58 -5.77 13.28
C PRO A 208 -2.00 -6.35 13.46
N VAL A 209 -2.30 -7.44 12.76
CA VAL A 209 -3.58 -8.16 12.85
C VAL A 209 -3.44 -9.54 13.50
N LYS A 210 -2.21 -9.90 13.84
CA LYS A 210 -1.83 -11.12 14.58
C LYS A 210 -0.40 -11.01 15.08
N ARG A 211 -0.01 -11.92 15.99
CA ARG A 211 1.39 -12.07 16.43
C ARG A 211 1.88 -13.47 16.08
N GLY A 212 3.01 -13.54 15.42
CA GLY A 212 3.64 -14.82 15.10
C GLY A 212 4.24 -15.50 16.33
N VAL A 213 4.16 -16.81 16.34
CA VAL A 213 4.83 -17.71 17.29
C VAL A 213 5.87 -18.54 16.55
N ALA A 214 5.56 -18.94 15.33
CA ALA A 214 6.41 -19.62 14.39
C ALA A 214 5.88 -19.41 12.97
N ARG A 215 6.56 -19.97 11.96
CA ARG A 215 6.20 -19.78 10.54
C ARG A 215 4.74 -20.12 10.20
N GLU A 216 4.16 -21.16 10.80
CA GLU A 216 2.74 -21.54 10.64
C GLU A 216 2.03 -21.60 12.00
N SER A 217 2.38 -20.71 12.93
CA SER A 217 1.73 -20.63 14.24
C SER A 217 1.59 -19.17 14.67
N ALA A 218 0.40 -18.76 15.08
CA ALA A 218 0.08 -17.39 15.44
C ALA A 218 -0.87 -17.27 16.61
N VAL A 219 -0.75 -16.18 17.36
CA VAL A 219 -1.83 -15.65 18.19
C VAL A 219 -2.67 -14.74 17.31
N LEU A 220 -3.88 -15.20 16.99
CA LEU A 220 -4.84 -14.44 16.18
C LEU A 220 -5.57 -13.43 17.06
N TYR A 221 -5.82 -12.26 16.51
CA TYR A 221 -6.65 -11.23 17.14
C TYR A 221 -8.08 -11.33 16.62
N PRO A 222 -9.11 -11.00 17.43
CA PRO A 222 -10.50 -11.03 17.00
C PRO A 222 -10.74 -10.14 15.77
N PHE A 223 -11.56 -10.61 14.83
CA PHE A 223 -11.84 -9.87 13.60
C PHE A 223 -12.43 -8.48 13.84
N GLU A 224 -13.27 -8.31 14.85
CA GLU A 224 -13.84 -7.02 15.20
C GLU A 224 -12.73 -6.02 15.57
N GLU A 225 -11.74 -6.45 16.35
CA GLU A 225 -10.62 -5.63 16.78
C GLU A 225 -9.69 -5.29 15.59
N THR A 226 -9.33 -6.30 14.78
CA THR A 226 -8.43 -6.10 13.64
C THR A 226 -9.04 -5.20 12.58
N ARG A 227 -10.32 -5.39 12.23
CA ARG A 227 -11.01 -4.56 11.24
C ARG A 227 -11.19 -3.11 11.69
N LYS A 228 -11.46 -2.90 13.00
CA LYS A 228 -11.44 -1.56 13.59
C LYS A 228 -10.05 -0.92 13.51
N ALA A 229 -9.00 -1.68 13.86
CA ALA A 229 -7.62 -1.17 13.80
C ALA A 229 -7.18 -0.86 12.36
N LEU A 230 -7.57 -1.68 11.38
CA LEU A 230 -7.32 -1.47 9.96
C LEU A 230 -8.01 -0.18 9.45
N TYR A 231 -9.28 0.01 9.78
CA TYR A 231 -10.02 1.23 9.43
C TYR A 231 -9.37 2.49 10.01
N GLU A 232 -9.10 2.50 11.32
CA GLU A 232 -8.47 3.64 11.99
C GLU A 232 -7.02 3.86 11.50
N GLY A 233 -6.29 2.77 11.23
CA GLY A 233 -4.94 2.83 10.64
C GLY A 233 -4.94 3.47 9.27
N ALA A 234 -5.85 3.07 8.40
CA ALA A 234 -5.99 3.62 7.06
C ALA A 234 -6.33 5.12 7.07
N LYS A 235 -7.23 5.53 7.96
CA LYS A 235 -7.56 6.94 8.15
C LYS A 235 -6.36 7.76 8.63
N ARG A 236 -5.59 7.25 9.60
CA ARG A 236 -4.34 7.91 10.05
C ARG A 236 -3.29 7.94 8.96
N ALA A 237 -3.18 6.90 8.11
CA ALA A 237 -2.20 6.83 7.05
C ALA A 237 -2.38 7.96 6.02
N VAL A 238 -3.61 8.31 5.68
CA VAL A 238 -3.90 9.46 4.80
C VAL A 238 -3.41 10.77 5.45
N ALA A 239 -3.65 10.97 6.73
CA ALA A 239 -3.18 12.16 7.45
C ALA A 239 -1.64 12.22 7.58
N ALA A 240 -0.97 11.06 7.52
CA ALA A 240 0.49 10.95 7.67
C ALA A 240 1.27 11.06 6.35
N ILE A 241 0.61 11.17 5.19
CA ILE A 241 1.26 11.14 3.86
C ILE A 241 2.46 12.09 3.78
N SER A 242 2.29 13.34 4.22
CA SER A 242 3.33 14.36 4.14
C SER A 242 4.58 14.08 5.00
N SER A 243 4.46 13.19 5.99
CA SER A 243 5.56 12.77 6.85
C SER A 243 6.26 11.49 6.38
N CYS A 244 5.66 10.75 5.46
CA CYS A 244 6.23 9.56 4.86
C CYS A 244 7.15 9.92 3.69
N LYS A 245 8.19 9.10 3.47
CA LYS A 245 9.14 9.32 2.38
C LYS A 245 9.15 8.14 1.41
N PRO A 246 9.31 8.38 0.10
CA PRO A 246 9.55 7.31 -0.85
C PRO A 246 10.80 6.49 -0.46
N TYR A 247 10.72 5.18 -0.61
CA TYR A 247 11.85 4.27 -0.43
C TYR A 247 12.57 4.11 -1.77
N VAL A 248 13.70 4.78 -1.93
CA VAL A 248 14.44 4.84 -3.20
C VAL A 248 15.74 4.06 -3.08
N LEU A 249 16.00 3.16 -4.02
CA LEU A 249 17.28 2.45 -4.15
C LEU A 249 18.25 3.25 -5.01
N GLU A 250 19.51 3.30 -4.60
CA GLU A 250 20.60 3.81 -5.46
C GLU A 250 20.73 2.97 -6.72
N THR A 251 20.83 3.61 -7.86
CA THR A 251 20.93 2.96 -9.18
C THR A 251 22.34 3.08 -9.76
N PRO A 252 22.82 2.10 -10.52
CA PRO A 252 22.20 0.81 -10.79
C PRO A 252 22.15 -0.08 -9.55
N VAL A 253 21.08 -0.89 -9.40
CA VAL A 253 20.87 -1.72 -8.22
C VAL A 253 21.67 -3.02 -8.35
N LYS A 254 22.59 -3.26 -7.41
CA LYS A 254 23.27 -4.56 -7.29
C LYS A 254 22.29 -5.56 -6.71
N VAL A 255 22.03 -6.64 -7.41
CA VAL A 255 21.08 -7.69 -7.00
C VAL A 255 21.86 -8.97 -6.69
N LYS A 256 21.56 -9.56 -5.52
CA LYS A 256 21.92 -10.95 -5.20
C LYS A 256 20.63 -11.68 -4.84
N GLU A 257 20.51 -12.89 -5.41
CA GLU A 257 19.42 -13.83 -5.15
C GLU A 257 20.02 -15.15 -4.64
N GLN A 258 19.39 -15.74 -3.63
CA GLN A 258 19.66 -17.12 -3.19
C GLN A 258 18.34 -17.88 -3.09
N TYR A 259 18.35 -19.15 -3.51
CA TYR A 259 17.19 -20.01 -3.41
C TYR A 259 17.59 -21.49 -3.42
N LEU A 260 16.71 -22.34 -2.90
CA LEU A 260 16.85 -23.79 -3.02
C LEU A 260 16.33 -24.26 -4.38
N ASN A 261 17.21 -24.89 -5.17
CA ASN A 261 16.76 -25.60 -6.36
C ASN A 261 16.13 -26.93 -5.93
N LEU A 262 14.81 -27.03 -6.16
CA LEU A 262 13.97 -28.18 -5.78
C LEU A 262 13.73 -29.13 -6.97
N ASP A 263 14.58 -29.12 -8.00
CA ASP A 263 14.46 -30.03 -9.15
C ASP A 263 14.33 -31.49 -8.67
N PRO A 264 13.24 -32.21 -9.03
CA PRO A 264 13.01 -33.59 -8.60
C PRO A 264 14.08 -34.58 -9.03
N SER A 265 14.90 -34.24 -10.04
CA SER A 265 16.03 -35.06 -10.47
C SER A 265 17.23 -35.01 -9.52
N LEU A 266 17.27 -34.05 -8.61
CA LEU A 266 18.33 -33.89 -7.62
C LEU A 266 18.09 -34.82 -6.42
N THR A 267 19.17 -35.43 -5.90
CA THR A 267 19.09 -36.28 -4.70
C THR A 267 18.77 -35.51 -3.43
N LYS A 268 19.02 -34.19 -3.43
CA LYS A 268 18.67 -33.24 -2.38
C LYS A 268 18.63 -31.81 -2.95
N PRO A 269 17.87 -30.87 -2.33
CA PRO A 269 17.91 -29.47 -2.71
C PRO A 269 19.32 -28.89 -2.71
N ILE A 270 19.62 -28.06 -3.71
CA ILE A 270 20.91 -27.37 -3.85
C ILE A 270 20.69 -25.88 -3.68
N LEU A 271 21.47 -25.24 -2.81
CA LEU A 271 21.47 -23.79 -2.68
C LEU A 271 22.12 -23.16 -3.92
N VAL A 272 21.35 -22.36 -4.64
CA VAL A 272 21.80 -21.57 -5.79
C VAL A 272 21.98 -20.13 -5.35
N SER A 273 23.09 -19.50 -5.75
CA SER A 273 23.31 -18.06 -5.58
C SER A 273 23.57 -17.42 -6.93
N ARG A 274 22.92 -16.28 -7.18
CA ARG A 274 23.06 -15.50 -8.42
C ARG A 274 23.29 -14.04 -8.07
N GLU A 275 24.09 -13.37 -8.89
CA GLU A 275 24.34 -11.94 -8.76
C GLU A 275 24.19 -11.25 -10.10
N GLY A 276 23.83 -9.99 -10.08
CA GLY A 276 23.70 -9.18 -11.27
C GLY A 276 23.34 -7.74 -10.95
N VAL A 277 22.83 -7.05 -11.95
CA VAL A 277 22.51 -5.62 -11.83
C VAL A 277 21.17 -5.34 -12.49
N ALA A 278 20.28 -4.67 -11.77
CA ALA A 278 19.07 -4.06 -12.31
C ALA A 278 19.34 -2.59 -12.61
N VAL A 279 18.85 -2.09 -13.73
CA VAL A 279 19.06 -0.68 -14.14
C VAL A 279 18.37 0.28 -13.17
N ASP A 280 17.22 -0.12 -12.65
CA ASP A 280 16.41 0.62 -11.68
C ASP A 280 15.47 -0.31 -10.90
N ALA A 281 14.59 0.26 -10.05
CA ALA A 281 13.66 -0.51 -9.24
C ALA A 281 12.55 -1.21 -10.05
N LEU A 282 12.21 -0.77 -11.25
CA LEU A 282 11.23 -1.47 -12.11
C LEU A 282 11.77 -2.79 -12.64
N HIS A 283 13.09 -2.96 -12.66
CA HIS A 283 13.78 -4.12 -13.20
C HIS A 283 14.28 -5.09 -12.13
N LEU A 284 13.83 -4.97 -10.86
CA LEU A 284 14.26 -5.84 -9.76
C LEU A 284 13.97 -7.33 -9.99
N PHE A 285 13.00 -7.66 -10.84
CA PHE A 285 12.64 -9.05 -11.17
C PHE A 285 13.13 -9.50 -12.55
N THR A 286 13.66 -8.58 -13.37
CA THR A 286 14.12 -8.82 -14.74
C THR A 286 15.59 -8.43 -14.95
N TRP A 287 16.36 -8.36 -13.88
CA TRP A 287 17.76 -7.95 -13.89
C TRP A 287 18.64 -8.88 -14.75
N ALA A 288 19.65 -8.30 -15.38
CA ALA A 288 20.62 -9.04 -16.17
C ALA A 288 21.48 -9.92 -15.26
N ARG A 289 21.46 -11.23 -15.53
CA ARG A 289 22.34 -12.20 -14.87
C ARG A 289 23.75 -12.05 -15.41
N LYS A 290 24.74 -12.03 -14.52
CA LYS A 290 26.17 -12.13 -14.87
C LYS A 290 26.55 -13.58 -15.12
#